data_ac0e55e1d328a0c67faeb03619202325
#
_entry.id   ac0e55e1d328a0c67faeb03619202325
#
_cell.length_a   1.000
_cell.length_b   1.000
_cell.length_c   1.000
_cell.angle_alpha   90.00
_cell.angle_beta   90.00
_cell.angle_gamma   90.00
#
_symmetry.space_group_name_H-M   'P 1'
#
loop_
_entity.id
_entity.type
_entity.pdbx_description
1 polymer ?
#
loop_
_entity_poly.entity_id
_entity_poly.type
_entity_poly.pdbx_seq_one_letter_code
_entity_poly.pdbx_strand_id
1 'polypeptide(L)'
;MKVTLFIPCFVDQFFPQSGMNIVKILERLGHTVDFPDAQTCCGQPPFNSGYWDEARVVAERQMAVFRDAEVVVISSGSCGAMVKVFYPELFHGQPQEAEAKALAAKTFEFSDFLVNKLGVLDVGARFPGRATFHDGCHGLRELGLKKPPRQLLQHVRDLQLVEMKEAETCCGFGGTFAVKFPMISTAMGEVKCASVAETGADFIISNDSSCLMQIRGILDKQGNPAKTVHLADVLAQT
;
A
#
# COMPACT_ATOMS: atom_id res chain seq x y z
N MET A 1 13.20 -11.21 14.36
CA MET A 1 12.96 -12.16 13.22
C MET A 1 13.52 -11.58 11.94
N LYS A 2 13.73 -12.40 10.92
CA LYS A 2 14.09 -11.95 9.58
C LYS A 2 12.82 -11.61 8.80
N VAL A 3 12.68 -10.36 8.35
CA VAL A 3 11.55 -9.86 7.58
C VAL A 3 12.01 -9.67 6.13
N THR A 4 11.38 -10.34 5.19
CA THR A 4 11.66 -10.16 3.76
C THR A 4 10.70 -9.12 3.19
N LEU A 5 11.25 -8.05 2.59
CA LEU A 5 10.44 -6.96 2.03
C LEU A 5 10.08 -7.23 0.57
N PHE A 6 8.82 -7.04 0.26
CA PHE A 6 8.35 -6.83 -1.10
C PHE A 6 8.07 -5.34 -1.30
N ILE A 7 8.97 -4.66 -2.01
CA ILE A 7 8.77 -3.28 -2.44
C ILE A 7 8.24 -3.29 -3.88
N PRO A 8 6.94 -2.99 -4.07
CA PRO A 8 6.31 -3.01 -5.39
C PRO A 8 7.00 -2.07 -6.38
N CYS A 9 6.99 -2.45 -7.66
CA CYS A 9 7.63 -1.72 -8.74
C CYS A 9 7.29 -0.22 -8.75
N PHE A 10 6.06 0.14 -8.42
CA PHE A 10 5.62 1.53 -8.36
C PHE A 10 6.27 2.30 -7.20
N VAL A 11 6.42 1.66 -6.04
CA VAL A 11 7.10 2.24 -4.88
C VAL A 11 8.59 2.37 -5.16
N ASP A 12 9.20 1.33 -5.70
CA ASP A 12 10.62 1.32 -6.04
C ASP A 12 11.00 2.44 -7.03
N GLN A 13 10.19 2.65 -8.07
CA GLN A 13 10.48 3.62 -9.12
C GLN A 13 10.14 5.08 -8.73
N PHE A 14 9.07 5.32 -7.99
CA PHE A 14 8.57 6.67 -7.75
C PHE A 14 8.65 7.13 -6.28
N PHE A 15 8.71 6.19 -5.34
CA PHE A 15 8.69 6.44 -3.91
C PHE A 15 9.72 5.60 -3.14
N PRO A 16 10.97 5.48 -3.61
CA PRO A 16 11.96 4.58 -3.00
C PRO A 16 12.22 4.91 -1.52
N GLN A 17 12.06 6.17 -1.14
CA GLN A 17 12.22 6.60 0.25
C GLN A 17 11.20 5.92 1.17
N SER A 18 9.96 5.67 0.73
CA SER A 18 8.95 4.96 1.53
C SER A 18 9.39 3.52 1.82
N GLY A 19 10.00 2.84 0.84
CA GLY A 19 10.63 1.53 1.06
C GLY A 19 11.75 1.58 2.10
N MET A 20 12.66 2.54 1.97
CA MET A 20 13.76 2.75 2.93
C MET A 20 13.26 3.11 4.33
N ASN A 21 12.15 3.83 4.43
CA ASN A 21 11.53 4.17 5.72
C ASN A 21 10.93 2.93 6.39
N ILE A 22 10.37 1.98 5.64
CA ILE A 22 9.94 0.68 6.20
C ILE A 22 11.14 -0.08 6.78
N VAL A 23 12.28 -0.12 6.05
CA VAL A 23 13.53 -0.73 6.56
C VAL A 23 13.91 -0.12 7.91
N LYS A 24 14.02 1.21 7.97
CA LYS A 24 14.38 1.94 9.20
C LYS A 24 13.46 1.63 10.38
N ILE A 25 12.15 1.55 10.14
CA ILE A 25 11.17 1.24 11.18
C ILE A 25 11.36 -0.18 11.69
N LEU A 26 11.48 -1.17 10.79
CA LEU A 26 11.65 -2.56 11.16
C LEU A 26 12.97 -2.81 11.90
N GLU A 27 14.08 -2.21 11.46
CA GLU A 27 15.38 -2.28 12.14
C GLU A 27 15.34 -1.61 13.53
N ARG A 28 14.66 -0.46 13.65
CA ARG A 28 14.43 0.21 14.95
C ARG A 28 13.65 -0.67 15.93
N LEU A 29 12.75 -1.51 15.41
CA LEU A 29 12.00 -2.50 16.19
C LEU A 29 12.79 -3.80 16.44
N GLY A 30 14.07 -3.87 16.04
CA GLY A 30 14.96 -5.01 16.30
C GLY A 30 14.80 -6.19 15.32
N HIS A 31 14.25 -5.95 14.14
CA HIS A 31 14.14 -6.96 13.09
C HIS A 31 15.31 -6.85 12.08
N THR A 32 15.70 -7.99 11.51
CA THR A 32 16.62 -8.01 10.35
C THR A 32 15.80 -7.95 9.08
N VAL A 33 16.15 -7.05 8.17
CA VAL A 33 15.45 -6.86 6.92
C VAL A 33 16.23 -7.50 5.77
N ASP A 34 15.51 -8.22 4.90
CA ASP A 34 16.02 -8.84 3.69
C ASP A 34 15.26 -8.28 2.48
N PHE A 35 15.99 -7.96 1.42
CA PHE A 35 15.42 -7.41 0.19
C PHE A 35 15.94 -8.22 -1.01
N PRO A 36 15.13 -9.16 -1.55
CA PRO A 36 15.53 -9.93 -2.73
C PRO A 36 15.57 -9.06 -3.99
N ASP A 37 16.74 -8.90 -4.61
CA ASP A 37 16.92 -8.09 -5.83
C ASP A 37 16.14 -8.62 -7.04
N ALA A 38 15.79 -9.92 -7.04
CA ALA A 38 15.08 -10.56 -8.14
C ALA A 38 13.57 -10.32 -8.14
N GLN A 39 13.03 -9.61 -7.15
CA GLN A 39 11.60 -9.29 -7.09
C GLN A 39 11.15 -8.42 -8.27
N THR A 40 9.88 -8.57 -8.67
CA THR A 40 9.30 -7.88 -9.83
C THR A 40 7.94 -7.26 -9.48
N CYS A 41 7.15 -6.93 -10.49
CA CYS A 41 5.75 -6.53 -10.31
C CYS A 41 4.93 -7.66 -9.67
N CYS A 42 3.91 -7.32 -8.88
CA CYS A 42 2.96 -8.29 -8.32
C CYS A 42 2.04 -8.97 -9.37
N GLY A 43 2.01 -8.48 -10.60
CA GLY A 43 1.12 -9.00 -11.65
C GLY A 43 -0.30 -8.43 -11.64
N GLN A 44 -0.63 -7.47 -10.78
CA GLN A 44 -1.96 -6.88 -10.70
C GLN A 44 -2.43 -6.20 -11.99
N PRO A 45 -1.60 -5.45 -12.76
CA PRO A 45 -2.05 -4.83 -14.01
C PRO A 45 -2.58 -5.82 -15.07
N PRO A 46 -1.88 -6.91 -15.42
CA PRO A 46 -2.44 -7.92 -16.31
C PRO A 46 -3.64 -8.64 -15.68
N PHE A 47 -3.62 -8.97 -14.40
CA PHE A 47 -4.75 -9.58 -13.69
C PHE A 47 -6.04 -8.75 -13.82
N ASN A 48 -5.98 -7.46 -13.48
CA ASN A 48 -7.12 -6.54 -13.55
C ASN A 48 -7.59 -6.29 -14.99
N SER A 49 -6.75 -6.56 -15.98
CA SER A 49 -7.07 -6.41 -17.41
C SER A 49 -7.60 -7.68 -18.07
N GLY A 50 -7.72 -8.79 -17.30
CA GLY A 50 -8.19 -10.08 -17.79
C GLY A 50 -7.11 -10.96 -18.46
N TYR A 51 -5.85 -10.54 -18.45
CA TYR A 51 -4.70 -11.28 -18.97
C TYR A 51 -4.14 -12.21 -17.88
N TRP A 52 -4.91 -13.24 -17.52
CA TRP A 52 -4.60 -14.08 -16.37
C TRP A 52 -3.41 -15.02 -16.62
N ASP A 53 -3.20 -15.45 -17.86
CA ASP A 53 -2.04 -16.28 -18.20
C ASP A 53 -0.73 -15.50 -18.01
N GLU A 54 -0.68 -14.26 -18.49
CA GLU A 54 0.45 -13.36 -18.28
C GLU A 54 0.63 -12.99 -16.80
N ALA A 55 -0.48 -12.83 -16.08
CA ALA A 55 -0.43 -12.59 -14.65
C ALA A 55 0.17 -13.79 -13.89
N ARG A 56 -0.13 -15.03 -14.29
CA ARG A 56 0.47 -16.26 -13.71
C ARG A 56 1.97 -16.30 -13.91
N VAL A 57 2.47 -15.99 -15.11
CA VAL A 57 3.92 -15.97 -15.38
C VAL A 57 4.66 -15.02 -14.43
N VAL A 58 4.11 -13.82 -14.23
CA VAL A 58 4.71 -12.85 -13.30
C VAL A 58 4.60 -13.34 -11.85
N ALA A 59 3.46 -13.89 -11.46
CA ALA A 59 3.21 -14.38 -10.11
C ALA A 59 4.10 -15.59 -9.75
N GLU A 60 4.31 -16.54 -10.69
CA GLU A 60 5.22 -17.69 -10.49
C GLU A 60 6.64 -17.23 -10.20
N ARG A 61 7.15 -16.25 -10.95
CA ARG A 61 8.46 -15.67 -10.68
C ARG A 61 8.51 -15.06 -9.28
N GLN A 62 7.48 -14.33 -8.89
CA GLN A 62 7.41 -13.69 -7.58
C GLN A 62 7.31 -14.73 -6.45
N MET A 63 6.52 -15.80 -6.63
CA MET A 63 6.44 -16.91 -5.68
C MET A 63 7.80 -17.58 -5.48
N ALA A 64 8.56 -17.79 -6.56
CA ALA A 64 9.90 -18.37 -6.48
C ALA A 64 10.87 -17.47 -5.68
N VAL A 65 10.82 -16.16 -5.85
CA VAL A 65 11.66 -15.20 -5.11
C VAL A 65 11.39 -15.25 -3.61
N PHE A 66 10.13 -15.38 -3.21
CA PHE A 66 9.74 -15.35 -1.79
C PHE A 66 9.53 -16.74 -1.18
N ARG A 67 9.90 -17.82 -1.88
CA ARG A 67 9.65 -19.19 -1.43
C ARG A 67 10.19 -19.46 -0.03
N ASP A 68 11.43 -19.07 0.23
CA ASP A 68 12.15 -19.37 1.47
C ASP A 68 12.01 -18.26 2.53
N ALA A 69 11.23 -17.22 2.25
CA ALA A 69 10.96 -16.18 3.22
C ALA A 69 10.13 -16.70 4.40
N GLU A 70 10.52 -16.36 5.63
CA GLU A 70 9.76 -16.65 6.85
C GLU A 70 8.47 -15.82 6.91
N VAL A 71 8.60 -14.54 6.61
CA VAL A 71 7.50 -13.57 6.54
C VAL A 71 7.79 -12.56 5.43
N VAL A 72 6.77 -12.18 4.69
CA VAL A 72 6.85 -11.15 3.64
C VAL A 72 6.03 -9.95 4.03
N VAL A 73 6.66 -8.76 4.02
CA VAL A 73 5.98 -7.50 4.30
C VAL A 73 5.94 -6.64 3.04
N ILE A 74 4.76 -6.16 2.68
CA ILE A 74 4.51 -5.37 1.47
C ILE A 74 4.18 -3.94 1.84
N SER A 75 4.76 -2.99 1.11
CA SER A 75 4.56 -1.54 1.31
C SER A 75 3.29 -0.98 0.66
N SER A 76 2.36 -1.81 0.18
CA SER A 76 1.17 -1.37 -0.56
C SER A 76 0.01 -2.31 -0.32
N GLY A 77 -1.16 -1.76 -0.01
CA GLY A 77 -2.40 -2.52 0.16
C GLY A 77 -2.85 -3.21 -1.13
N SER A 78 -2.68 -2.57 -2.28
CA SER A 78 -3.08 -3.13 -3.57
C SER A 78 -2.23 -4.34 -3.98
N CYS A 79 -0.91 -4.26 -3.87
CA CYS A 79 -0.02 -5.40 -4.14
C CYS A 79 -0.14 -6.47 -3.05
N GLY A 80 -0.41 -6.08 -1.79
CA GLY A 80 -0.71 -7.00 -0.71
C GLY A 80 -1.96 -7.84 -1.00
N ALA A 81 -3.03 -7.21 -1.48
CA ALA A 81 -4.24 -7.90 -1.92
C ALA A 81 -3.97 -8.85 -3.09
N MET A 82 -3.14 -8.41 -4.07
CA MET A 82 -2.78 -9.28 -5.19
C MET A 82 -2.13 -10.58 -4.72
N VAL A 83 -1.15 -10.50 -3.81
CA VAL A 83 -0.45 -11.68 -3.31
C VAL A 83 -1.30 -12.50 -2.35
N LYS A 84 -2.00 -11.84 -1.42
CA LYS A 84 -2.70 -12.52 -0.33
C LYS A 84 -4.03 -13.13 -0.73
N VAL A 85 -4.76 -12.47 -1.64
CA VAL A 85 -6.12 -12.85 -2.05
C VAL A 85 -6.14 -13.39 -3.47
N PHE A 86 -5.58 -12.64 -4.43
CA PHE A 86 -5.75 -12.98 -5.84
C PHE A 86 -4.76 -14.01 -6.37
N TYR A 87 -3.59 -14.24 -5.75
CA TYR A 87 -2.75 -15.38 -6.15
C TYR A 87 -3.42 -16.72 -5.88
N PRO A 88 -4.01 -17.00 -4.69
CA PRO A 88 -4.80 -18.22 -4.48
C PRO A 88 -5.94 -18.40 -5.49
N GLU A 89 -6.61 -17.31 -5.90
CA GLU A 89 -7.67 -17.33 -6.92
C GLU A 89 -7.09 -17.62 -8.32
N LEU A 90 -6.03 -16.89 -8.70
CA LEU A 90 -5.37 -16.99 -10.00
C LEU A 90 -4.83 -18.40 -10.28
N PHE A 91 -4.37 -19.11 -9.23
CA PHE A 91 -3.83 -20.47 -9.30
C PHE A 91 -4.82 -21.55 -8.86
N HIS A 92 -6.10 -21.21 -8.63
CA HIS A 92 -7.09 -22.22 -8.28
C HIS A 92 -7.18 -23.32 -9.34
N GLY A 93 -7.02 -24.59 -8.92
CA GLY A 93 -6.98 -25.74 -9.82
C GLY A 93 -5.68 -25.89 -10.65
N GLN A 94 -4.68 -25.05 -10.44
CA GLN A 94 -3.38 -25.09 -11.09
C GLN A 94 -2.35 -25.85 -10.23
N PRO A 95 -1.28 -26.42 -10.82
CA PRO A 95 -0.24 -27.11 -10.05
C PRO A 95 0.42 -26.26 -8.93
N GLN A 96 0.46 -24.94 -9.12
CA GLN A 96 1.08 -23.98 -8.19
C GLN A 96 0.14 -23.47 -7.08
N GLU A 97 -1.10 -23.96 -7.00
CA GLU A 97 -2.08 -23.49 -6.02
C GLU A 97 -1.57 -23.57 -4.57
N ALA A 98 -0.89 -24.67 -4.23
CA ALA A 98 -0.34 -24.84 -2.89
C ALA A 98 0.77 -23.81 -2.57
N GLU A 99 1.62 -23.48 -3.54
CA GLU A 99 2.67 -22.48 -3.40
C GLU A 99 2.08 -21.05 -3.25
N ALA A 100 1.06 -20.73 -4.05
CA ALA A 100 0.34 -19.46 -3.95
C ALA A 100 -0.31 -19.27 -2.58
N LYS A 101 -0.97 -20.30 -2.05
CA LYS A 101 -1.56 -20.28 -0.69
C LYS A 101 -0.49 -20.16 0.40
N ALA A 102 0.66 -20.83 0.24
CA ALA A 102 1.75 -20.75 1.19
C ALA A 102 2.36 -19.33 1.24
N LEU A 103 2.56 -18.69 0.09
CA LEU A 103 3.03 -17.30 0.05
C LEU A 103 1.98 -16.35 0.65
N ALA A 104 0.71 -16.49 0.28
CA ALA A 104 -0.38 -15.68 0.82
C ALA A 104 -0.47 -15.72 2.35
N ALA A 105 -0.27 -16.89 2.96
CA ALA A 105 -0.36 -17.09 4.41
C ALA A 105 0.74 -16.34 5.20
N LYS A 106 1.92 -16.16 4.62
CA LYS A 106 3.06 -15.47 5.25
C LYS A 106 3.25 -14.01 4.80
N THR A 107 2.32 -13.49 4.00
CA THR A 107 2.36 -12.12 3.47
C THR A 107 1.48 -11.19 4.28
N PHE A 108 2.00 -10.02 4.62
CA PHE A 108 1.31 -8.97 5.36
C PHE A 108 1.54 -7.61 4.70
N GLU A 109 0.52 -6.78 4.67
CA GLU A 109 0.73 -5.36 4.42
C GLU A 109 1.41 -4.72 5.64
N PHE A 110 2.17 -3.67 5.45
CA PHE A 110 3.05 -3.08 6.47
C PHE A 110 2.33 -2.67 7.76
N SER A 111 1.18 -2.01 7.67
CA SER A 111 0.41 -1.63 8.85
C SER A 111 -0.23 -2.83 9.55
N ASP A 112 -0.70 -3.81 8.79
CA ASP A 112 -1.19 -5.09 9.29
C ASP A 112 -0.09 -5.85 10.04
N PHE A 113 1.11 -5.87 9.48
CA PHE A 113 2.26 -6.50 10.10
C PHE A 113 2.61 -5.87 11.45
N LEU A 114 2.70 -4.54 11.51
CA LEU A 114 3.01 -3.85 12.76
C LEU A 114 1.95 -4.10 13.83
N VAL A 115 0.68 -3.91 13.49
CA VAL A 115 -0.42 -3.93 14.47
C VAL A 115 -0.83 -5.35 14.82
N ASN A 116 -1.17 -6.16 13.83
CA ASN A 116 -1.81 -7.46 14.07
C ASN A 116 -0.80 -8.59 14.24
N LYS A 117 0.38 -8.52 13.60
CA LYS A 117 1.41 -9.55 13.73
C LYS A 117 2.39 -9.28 14.87
N LEU A 118 2.85 -8.04 15.02
CA LEU A 118 3.82 -7.65 16.04
C LEU A 118 3.20 -7.09 17.32
N GLY A 119 1.93 -6.61 17.27
CA GLY A 119 1.29 -5.93 18.39
C GLY A 119 1.86 -4.54 18.68
N VAL A 120 2.53 -3.91 17.71
CA VAL A 120 3.16 -2.61 17.84
C VAL A 120 2.21 -1.51 17.38
N LEU A 121 1.87 -0.58 18.26
CA LEU A 121 1.04 0.59 17.95
C LEU A 121 1.85 1.90 17.92
N ASP A 122 2.90 1.99 18.72
CA ASP A 122 3.77 3.16 18.82
C ASP A 122 5.19 2.80 18.31
N VAL A 123 5.59 3.45 17.24
CA VAL A 123 6.95 3.33 16.66
C VAL A 123 7.84 4.53 17.02
N GLY A 124 7.42 5.39 17.95
CA GLY A 124 8.14 6.58 18.39
C GLY A 124 8.08 7.74 17.38
N ALA A 125 7.11 7.75 16.49
CA ALA A 125 7.01 8.74 15.42
C ALA A 125 6.53 10.11 15.93
N ARG A 126 7.01 11.18 15.25
CA ARG A 126 6.54 12.55 15.43
C ARG A 126 6.33 13.19 14.06
N PHE A 127 5.12 13.68 13.80
CA PHE A 127 4.78 14.32 12.53
C PHE A 127 3.83 15.49 12.78
N PRO A 128 4.36 16.72 12.93
CA PRO A 128 3.51 17.87 13.21
C PRO A 128 2.67 18.26 11.99
N GLY A 129 1.37 18.37 12.19
CA GLY A 129 0.43 18.83 11.15
C GLY A 129 -0.94 18.18 11.24
N ARG A 130 -1.83 18.66 10.38
CA ARG A 130 -3.19 18.16 10.22
C ARG A 130 -3.25 17.23 9.01
N ALA A 131 -3.67 15.99 9.19
CA ALA A 131 -3.73 15.01 8.12
C ALA A 131 -5.09 14.33 8.03
N THR A 132 -5.41 13.86 6.82
CA THR A 132 -6.52 12.94 6.57
C THR A 132 -6.00 11.65 5.97
N PHE A 133 -6.79 10.57 6.05
CA PHE A 133 -6.39 9.26 5.56
C PHE A 133 -7.24 8.79 4.39
N HIS A 134 -6.60 8.34 3.31
CA HIS A 134 -7.26 7.69 2.19
C HIS A 134 -7.13 6.17 2.31
N ASP A 135 -8.27 5.48 2.44
CA ASP A 135 -8.33 4.04 2.40
C ASP A 135 -8.19 3.53 0.95
N GLY A 136 -7.04 2.97 0.62
CA GLY A 136 -6.84 2.32 -0.69
C GLY A 136 -7.84 1.16 -0.85
N CYS A 137 -8.55 1.12 -1.99
CA CYS A 137 -9.71 0.24 -2.16
C CYS A 137 -9.38 -1.26 -1.94
N HIS A 138 -8.25 -1.75 -2.45
CA HIS A 138 -7.83 -3.14 -2.25
C HIS A 138 -7.36 -3.42 -0.81
N GLY A 139 -6.64 -2.48 -0.21
CA GLY A 139 -6.26 -2.59 1.20
C GLY A 139 -7.49 -2.67 2.11
N LEU A 140 -8.49 -1.82 1.84
CA LEU A 140 -9.72 -1.78 2.62
C LEU A 140 -10.59 -3.03 2.45
N ARG A 141 -10.89 -3.40 1.19
CA ARG A 141 -11.93 -4.40 0.88
C ARG A 141 -11.41 -5.83 0.98
N GLU A 142 -10.24 -6.09 0.43
CA GLU A 142 -9.65 -7.43 0.39
C GLU A 142 -8.84 -7.75 1.64
N LEU A 143 -8.15 -6.77 2.24
CA LEU A 143 -7.30 -6.99 3.41
C LEU A 143 -7.90 -6.49 4.73
N GLY A 144 -9.01 -5.74 4.71
CA GLY A 144 -9.65 -5.21 5.91
C GLY A 144 -8.85 -4.10 6.61
N LEU A 145 -7.98 -3.39 5.90
CA LEU A 145 -7.02 -2.42 6.45
C LEU A 145 -7.65 -1.06 6.77
N LYS A 146 -8.71 -1.03 7.57
CA LYS A 146 -9.29 0.22 8.05
C LYS A 146 -8.70 0.66 9.38
N LYS A 147 -8.61 -0.27 10.33
CA LYS A 147 -8.17 0.02 11.71
C LYS A 147 -6.64 0.15 11.85
N PRO A 148 -5.81 -0.76 11.32
CA PRO A 148 -4.37 -0.75 11.59
C PRO A 148 -3.66 0.57 11.27
N PRO A 149 -3.86 1.21 10.10
CA PRO A 149 -3.21 2.50 9.81
C PRO A 149 -3.61 3.60 10.81
N ARG A 150 -4.88 3.66 11.19
CA ARG A 150 -5.40 4.66 12.13
C ARG A 150 -4.86 4.46 13.54
N GLN A 151 -4.75 3.21 13.99
CA GLN A 151 -4.16 2.89 15.28
C GLN A 151 -2.70 3.35 15.36
N LEU A 152 -1.91 3.16 14.30
CA LEU A 152 -0.54 3.67 14.23
C LEU A 152 -0.51 5.21 14.24
N LEU A 153 -1.35 5.85 13.42
CA LEU A 153 -1.39 7.31 13.32
C LEU A 153 -1.85 8.01 14.62
N GLN A 154 -2.70 7.36 15.42
CA GLN A 154 -3.13 7.86 16.73
C GLN A 154 -1.98 7.95 17.74
N HIS A 155 -0.88 7.20 17.55
CA HIS A 155 0.31 7.24 18.39
C HIS A 155 1.42 8.15 17.84
N VAL A 156 1.21 8.80 16.68
CA VAL A 156 2.15 9.76 16.12
C VAL A 156 2.02 11.10 16.87
N ARG A 157 3.09 11.53 17.49
CA ARG A 157 3.11 12.80 18.26
C ARG A 157 2.91 14.00 17.34
N ASP A 158 2.16 14.99 17.80
CA ASP A 158 1.85 16.25 17.11
C ASP A 158 1.05 16.11 15.80
N LEU A 159 0.52 14.91 15.49
CA LEU A 159 -0.36 14.68 14.35
C LEU A 159 -1.82 14.83 14.75
N GLN A 160 -2.55 15.69 14.05
CA GLN A 160 -4.01 15.77 14.12
C GLN A 160 -4.63 14.99 12.96
N LEU A 161 -5.15 13.80 13.21
CA LEU A 161 -5.86 13.01 12.21
C LEU A 161 -7.33 13.45 12.14
N VAL A 162 -7.78 13.82 10.93
CA VAL A 162 -9.16 14.23 10.62
C VAL A 162 -9.70 13.34 9.51
N GLU A 163 -10.82 12.68 9.74
CA GLU A 163 -11.42 11.82 8.72
C GLU A 163 -12.10 12.64 7.62
N MET A 164 -11.87 12.27 6.36
CA MET A 164 -12.62 12.80 5.23
C MET A 164 -13.89 11.97 5.00
N LYS A 165 -14.94 12.57 4.47
CA LYS A 165 -16.22 11.87 4.19
C LYS A 165 -16.04 10.72 3.20
N GLU A 166 -15.25 10.97 2.14
CA GLU A 166 -15.01 10.02 1.06
C GLU A 166 -13.71 9.20 1.28
N ALA A 167 -13.37 8.86 2.52
CA ALA A 167 -12.14 8.10 2.83
C ALA A 167 -12.06 6.78 2.06
N GLU A 168 -13.17 6.06 1.95
CA GLU A 168 -13.28 4.72 1.35
C GLU A 168 -13.57 4.74 -0.17
N THR A 169 -13.91 5.90 -0.73
CA THR A 169 -14.16 6.05 -2.18
C THR A 169 -12.86 5.90 -2.95
N CYS A 170 -12.89 5.20 -4.09
CA CYS A 170 -11.71 4.98 -4.92
C CYS A 170 -11.11 6.31 -5.42
N CYS A 171 -9.77 6.37 -5.46
CA CYS A 171 -9.03 7.53 -5.98
C CYS A 171 -9.09 7.67 -7.52
N GLY A 172 -9.58 6.63 -8.22
CA GLY A 172 -9.67 6.62 -9.68
C GLY A 172 -8.41 6.11 -10.40
N PHE A 173 -7.31 5.81 -9.72
CA PHE A 173 -6.08 5.35 -10.39
C PHE A 173 -6.28 4.02 -11.12
N GLY A 174 -6.58 2.93 -10.41
CA GLY A 174 -6.86 1.61 -10.97
C GLY A 174 -5.80 1.05 -11.94
N GLY A 175 -4.55 1.53 -11.89
CA GLY A 175 -3.48 1.12 -12.79
C GLY A 175 -3.80 1.46 -14.26
N THR A 176 -4.03 0.43 -15.08
CA THR A 176 -4.40 0.59 -16.51
C THR A 176 -5.75 1.30 -16.71
N PHE A 177 -6.62 1.33 -15.68
CA PHE A 177 -7.93 1.99 -15.75
C PHE A 177 -7.79 3.50 -16.00
N ALA A 178 -6.87 4.18 -15.32
CA ALA A 178 -6.64 5.62 -15.49
C ALA A 178 -6.23 5.97 -16.94
N VAL A 179 -5.52 5.06 -17.61
CA VAL A 179 -5.10 5.23 -19.02
C VAL A 179 -6.24 4.91 -19.98
N LYS A 180 -7.00 3.84 -19.71
CA LYS A 180 -8.11 3.39 -20.58
C LYS A 180 -9.34 4.30 -20.47
N PHE A 181 -9.61 4.84 -19.29
CA PHE A 181 -10.81 5.63 -19.00
C PHE A 181 -10.46 6.95 -18.26
N PRO A 182 -9.64 7.83 -18.88
CA PRO A 182 -9.08 9.00 -18.20
C PRO A 182 -10.15 9.97 -17.67
N MET A 183 -11.25 10.14 -18.39
CA MET A 183 -12.33 11.04 -17.95
C MET A 183 -13.00 10.52 -16.67
N ILE A 184 -13.29 9.22 -16.59
CA ILE A 184 -13.92 8.61 -15.42
C ILE A 184 -12.93 8.62 -14.24
N SER A 185 -11.68 8.24 -14.50
CA SER A 185 -10.60 8.28 -13.51
C SER A 185 -10.43 9.67 -12.88
N THR A 186 -10.41 10.72 -13.73
CA THR A 186 -10.30 12.10 -13.27
C THR A 186 -11.51 12.50 -12.41
N ALA A 187 -12.73 12.22 -12.86
CA ALA A 187 -13.95 12.55 -12.10
C ALA A 187 -13.98 11.88 -10.72
N MET A 188 -13.55 10.59 -10.63
CA MET A 188 -13.43 9.90 -9.34
C MET A 188 -12.40 10.57 -8.42
N GLY A 189 -11.25 10.95 -8.98
CA GLY A 189 -10.22 11.65 -8.22
C GLY A 189 -10.62 13.05 -7.80
N GLU A 190 -11.42 13.78 -8.60
CA GLU A 190 -11.95 15.10 -8.25
C GLU A 190 -12.91 15.01 -7.05
N VAL A 191 -13.78 13.98 -6.99
CA VAL A 191 -14.64 13.72 -5.81
C VAL A 191 -13.77 13.49 -4.56
N LYS A 192 -12.71 12.70 -4.68
CA LYS A 192 -11.75 12.47 -3.59
C LYS A 192 -11.09 13.78 -3.14
N CYS A 193 -10.56 14.58 -4.07
CA CYS A 193 -9.87 15.82 -3.75
C CYS A 193 -10.80 16.88 -3.15
N ALA A 194 -12.07 16.94 -3.56
CA ALA A 194 -13.07 17.80 -2.94
C ALA A 194 -13.27 17.42 -1.46
N SER A 195 -13.39 16.12 -1.16
CA SER A 195 -13.51 15.64 0.22
C SER A 195 -12.26 15.91 1.06
N VAL A 196 -11.06 15.87 0.46
CA VAL A 196 -9.82 16.30 1.11
C VAL A 196 -9.88 17.79 1.47
N ALA A 197 -10.28 18.64 0.52
CA ALA A 197 -10.35 20.09 0.72
C ALA A 197 -11.30 20.46 1.88
N GLU A 198 -12.43 19.76 2.03
CA GLU A 198 -13.38 19.96 3.13
C GLU A 198 -12.76 19.73 4.52
N THR A 199 -11.70 18.91 4.63
CA THR A 199 -11.04 18.63 5.93
C THR A 199 -10.14 19.76 6.39
N GLY A 200 -9.65 20.61 5.49
CA GLY A 200 -8.58 21.57 5.76
C GLY A 200 -7.26 20.91 6.20
N ALA A 201 -7.01 19.67 5.78
CA ALA A 201 -5.79 18.94 6.11
C ALA A 201 -4.60 19.42 5.27
N ASP A 202 -3.42 19.50 5.90
CA ASP A 202 -2.16 19.80 5.24
C ASP A 202 -1.62 18.60 4.46
N PHE A 203 -2.00 17.38 4.92
CA PHE A 203 -1.49 16.12 4.37
C PHE A 203 -2.61 15.10 4.12
N ILE A 204 -2.44 14.33 3.05
CA ILE A 204 -3.22 13.12 2.78
C ILE A 204 -2.30 11.91 2.92
N ILE A 205 -2.63 11.02 3.86
CA ILE A 205 -1.87 9.81 4.13
C ILE A 205 -2.57 8.61 3.49
N SER A 206 -1.81 7.66 2.96
CA SER A 206 -2.30 6.36 2.50
C SER A 206 -1.22 5.29 2.55
N ASN A 207 -1.62 4.02 2.46
CA ASN A 207 -0.74 2.87 2.28
C ASN A 207 -0.41 2.60 0.80
N ASP A 208 -1.07 3.27 -0.14
CA ASP A 208 -0.95 3.03 -1.56
C ASP A 208 -0.37 4.25 -2.29
N SER A 209 0.91 4.17 -2.64
CA SER A 209 1.65 5.23 -3.34
C SER A 209 1.02 5.59 -4.69
N SER A 210 0.41 4.63 -5.38
CA SER A 210 -0.28 4.88 -6.64
C SER A 210 -1.53 5.75 -6.46
N CYS A 211 -2.29 5.54 -5.38
CA CYS A 211 -3.39 6.42 -5.02
C CYS A 211 -2.90 7.83 -4.66
N LEU A 212 -1.81 7.92 -3.90
CA LEU A 212 -1.19 9.19 -3.53
C LEU A 212 -0.73 9.98 -4.77
N MET A 213 -0.16 9.32 -5.77
CA MET A 213 0.23 9.98 -7.02
C MET A 213 -0.98 10.52 -7.78
N GLN A 214 -2.05 9.74 -7.91
CA GLN A 214 -3.29 10.16 -8.56
C GLN A 214 -3.90 11.38 -7.86
N ILE A 215 -4.05 11.32 -6.54
CA ILE A 215 -4.59 12.40 -5.72
C ILE A 215 -3.69 13.64 -5.86
N ARG A 216 -2.36 13.48 -5.77
CA ARG A 216 -1.40 14.57 -5.92
C ARG A 216 -1.55 15.30 -7.24
N GLY A 217 -1.61 14.56 -8.36
CA GLY A 217 -1.75 15.17 -9.69
C GLY A 217 -3.01 16.02 -9.83
N ILE A 218 -4.12 15.60 -9.21
CA ILE A 218 -5.38 16.37 -9.24
C ILE A 218 -5.31 17.60 -8.33
N LEU A 219 -4.78 17.45 -7.11
CA LEU A 219 -4.58 18.56 -6.17
C LEU A 219 -3.68 19.64 -6.78
N ASP A 220 -2.58 19.25 -7.42
CA ASP A 220 -1.68 20.18 -8.12
C ASP A 220 -2.39 20.94 -9.24
N LYS A 221 -3.18 20.24 -10.05
CA LYS A 221 -3.99 20.86 -11.12
C LYS A 221 -5.04 21.85 -10.57
N GLN A 222 -5.57 21.58 -9.38
CA GLN A 222 -6.55 22.45 -8.70
C GLN A 222 -5.90 23.59 -7.90
N GLY A 223 -4.57 23.64 -7.80
CA GLY A 223 -3.86 24.61 -6.97
C GLY A 223 -4.03 24.38 -5.46
N ASN A 224 -4.42 23.18 -5.04
CA ASN A 224 -4.57 22.83 -3.64
C ASN A 224 -3.19 22.53 -3.01
N PRO A 225 -2.79 23.19 -1.89
CA PRO A 225 -1.46 23.04 -1.30
C PRO A 225 -1.26 21.76 -0.50
N ALA A 226 -2.30 20.98 -0.23
CA ALA A 226 -2.21 19.75 0.56
C ALA A 226 -1.25 18.75 -0.09
N LYS A 227 -0.41 18.10 0.74
CA LYS A 227 0.63 17.18 0.28
C LYS A 227 0.22 15.73 0.50
N THR A 228 0.64 14.85 -0.40
CA THR A 228 0.44 13.40 -0.24
C THR A 228 1.67 12.77 0.40
N VAL A 229 1.45 11.88 1.38
CA VAL A 229 2.52 11.25 2.17
C VAL A 229 2.19 9.76 2.38
N HIS A 230 3.14 8.87 2.17
CA HIS A 230 2.94 7.46 2.48
C HIS A 230 2.97 7.23 4.01
N LEU A 231 2.17 6.28 4.49
CA LEU A 231 2.10 5.94 5.93
C LEU A 231 3.50 5.70 6.53
N ALA A 232 4.36 4.95 5.84
CA ALA A 232 5.72 4.67 6.31
C ALA A 232 6.58 5.94 6.45
N ASP A 233 6.33 6.97 5.62
CA ASP A 233 7.08 8.23 5.67
C ASP A 233 6.68 9.06 6.90
N VAL A 234 5.43 8.96 7.33
CA VAL A 234 4.97 9.55 8.59
C VAL A 234 5.56 8.81 9.79
N LEU A 235 5.51 7.47 9.77
CA LEU A 235 5.97 6.63 10.88
C LEU A 235 7.49 6.59 11.06
N ALA A 236 8.26 6.95 10.04
CA ALA A 236 9.72 6.98 10.13
C ALA A 236 10.27 8.25 10.78
N GLN A 237 9.52 9.34 10.81
CA GLN A 237 9.94 10.61 11.43
C GLN A 237 9.92 10.48 12.95
N THR A 238 10.97 11.04 13.60
CA THR A 238 11.17 10.97 15.06
C THR A 238 11.48 12.34 15.63
#